data_ba199cd439eadd34481bfa88436f3f2e
#
_entry.id   ba199cd439eadd34481bfa88436f3f2e
#
_cell.length_a   1.000
_cell.length_b   1.000
_cell.length_c   1.000
_cell.angle_alpha   90.00
_cell.angle_beta   90.00
_cell.angle_gamma   90.00
#
_symmetry.space_group_name_H-M   'P 1'
#
loop_
_entity.id
_entity.type
_entity.pdbx_description
1 polymer ?
#
loop_
_entity_poly.entity_id
_entity_poly.type
_entity_poly.pdbx_seq_one_letter_code
_entity_poly.pdbx_strand_id
1 'polypeptide(L)'
;VEGYCADITRTYPISGKYSPRQKEIYDIVLRANRAVAEAARPGVTLRELNDLCKKVLAEGLTAIGKIQSADEIGRYYMHGVSHHLGLDTHDCAVREDLGLRAGMVISDEPGLYIDEEEIGIRIEDDLLITDEGCRVLSEAIPRTTEEIEALMAR
;
A
#
# COMPACT_ATOMS: atom_id res chain seq x y z
N VAL A 1 -3.21 -10.49 -17.47
CA VAL A 1 -2.58 -10.82 -18.76
C VAL A 1 -2.43 -12.32 -18.84
N GLU A 2 -2.89 -12.94 -19.94
CA GLU A 2 -2.82 -14.40 -20.16
C GLU A 2 -3.51 -15.24 -19.06
N GLY A 3 -4.56 -14.70 -18.43
CA GLY A 3 -5.30 -15.35 -17.36
C GLY A 3 -4.83 -14.99 -15.95
N TYR A 4 -3.72 -14.28 -15.80
CA TYR A 4 -3.27 -13.79 -14.49
C TYR A 4 -3.95 -12.47 -14.14
N CYS A 5 -4.31 -12.33 -12.86
CA CYS A 5 -4.89 -11.12 -12.29
C CYS A 5 -3.84 -10.03 -12.04
N ALA A 6 -4.32 -8.80 -11.87
CA ALA A 6 -3.59 -7.65 -11.36
C ALA A 6 -4.49 -6.94 -10.36
N ASP A 7 -3.90 -6.31 -9.35
CA ASP A 7 -4.62 -5.53 -8.35
C ASP A 7 -3.90 -4.20 -8.11
N ILE A 8 -4.53 -3.11 -8.53
CA ILE A 8 -3.90 -1.78 -8.51
C ILE A 8 -4.93 -0.74 -8.09
N THR A 9 -4.61 0.01 -7.05
CA THR A 9 -5.44 1.12 -6.58
C THR A 9 -4.69 2.44 -6.66
N ARG A 10 -5.38 3.49 -7.09
CA ARG A 10 -4.98 4.90 -6.93
C ARG A 10 -6.17 5.70 -6.42
N THR A 11 -5.92 6.60 -5.49
CA THR A 11 -6.95 7.51 -4.97
C THR A 11 -6.81 8.88 -5.63
N TYR A 12 -7.87 9.36 -6.25
CA TYR A 12 -7.93 10.62 -6.99
C TYR A 12 -8.82 11.65 -6.26
N PRO A 13 -8.43 12.92 -6.18
CA PRO A 13 -9.30 13.97 -5.66
C PRO A 13 -10.37 14.33 -6.71
N ILE A 14 -11.65 14.28 -6.35
CA ILE A 14 -12.77 14.58 -7.28
C ILE A 14 -12.64 15.98 -7.90
N SER A 15 -12.11 16.94 -7.13
CA SER A 15 -11.88 18.32 -7.59
C SER A 15 -10.69 18.50 -8.56
N GLY A 16 -9.93 17.42 -8.82
CA GLY A 16 -8.68 17.49 -9.59
C GLY A 16 -7.46 17.95 -8.79
N LYS A 17 -7.65 18.36 -7.53
CA LYS A 17 -6.59 18.81 -6.63
C LYS A 17 -6.84 18.29 -5.22
N TYR A 18 -5.79 17.80 -4.57
CA TYR A 18 -5.84 17.44 -3.17
C TYR A 18 -5.89 18.68 -2.29
N SER A 19 -6.70 18.65 -1.24
CA SER A 19 -6.56 19.62 -0.14
C SER A 19 -5.25 19.38 0.62
N PRO A 20 -4.74 20.35 1.40
CA PRO A 20 -3.55 20.15 2.23
C PRO A 20 -3.69 18.93 3.16
N ARG A 21 -4.89 18.71 3.71
CA ARG A 21 -5.15 17.56 4.59
C ARG A 21 -5.14 16.23 3.84
N GLN A 22 -5.74 16.19 2.65
CA GLN A 22 -5.69 15.00 1.80
C GLN A 22 -4.25 14.65 1.39
N LYS A 23 -3.41 15.65 1.04
CA LYS A 23 -1.98 15.43 0.74
C LYS A 23 -1.23 14.86 1.94
N GLU A 24 -1.44 15.42 3.11
CA GLU A 24 -0.80 14.97 4.34
C GLU A 24 -1.08 13.50 4.62
N ILE A 25 -2.34 13.05 4.49
CA ILE A 25 -2.74 11.66 4.68
C ILE A 25 -2.23 10.78 3.52
N TYR A 26 -2.33 11.28 2.28
CA TYR A 26 -1.82 10.60 1.09
C TYR A 26 -0.32 10.28 1.22
N ASP A 27 0.48 11.25 1.67
CA ASP A 27 1.93 11.09 1.82
C ASP A 27 2.30 10.07 2.90
N ILE A 28 1.45 9.91 3.94
CA ILE A 28 1.62 8.86 4.94
C ILE A 28 1.41 7.49 4.29
N VAL A 29 0.35 7.31 3.52
CA VAL A 29 0.05 6.05 2.81
C VAL A 29 1.13 5.75 1.76
N LEU A 30 1.55 6.73 0.98
CA LEU A 30 2.62 6.56 -0.03
C LEU A 30 3.96 6.15 0.61
N ARG A 31 4.26 6.70 1.78
CA ARG A 31 5.46 6.33 2.54
C ARG A 31 5.39 4.88 3.03
N ALA A 32 4.22 4.41 3.47
CA ALA A 32 4.01 3.03 3.86
C ALA A 32 4.16 2.07 2.67
N ASN A 33 3.55 2.39 1.51
CA ASN A 33 3.69 1.63 0.27
C ASN A 33 5.17 1.49 -0.13
N ARG A 34 5.93 2.58 -0.15
CA ARG A 34 7.37 2.53 -0.46
C ARG A 34 8.17 1.69 0.53
N ALA A 35 7.87 1.81 1.84
CA ALA A 35 8.57 1.05 2.87
C ALA A 35 8.32 -0.46 2.74
N VAL A 36 7.09 -0.87 2.39
CA VAL A 36 6.73 -2.27 2.14
C VAL A 36 7.46 -2.80 0.91
N ALA A 37 7.43 -2.06 -0.21
CA ALA A 37 8.14 -2.44 -1.42
C ALA A 37 9.67 -2.58 -1.18
N GLU A 38 10.29 -1.66 -0.44
CA GLU A 38 11.72 -1.73 -0.08
C GLU A 38 12.05 -2.95 0.81
N ALA A 39 11.12 -3.38 1.65
CA ALA A 39 11.31 -4.53 2.54
C ALA A 39 11.00 -5.88 1.88
N ALA A 40 10.21 -5.89 0.81
CA ALA A 40 9.75 -7.11 0.14
C ALA A 40 10.91 -7.81 -0.58
N ARG A 41 11.28 -9.00 -0.07
CA ARG A 41 12.38 -9.83 -0.61
C ARG A 41 12.23 -11.28 -0.16
N PRO A 42 12.98 -12.23 -0.75
CA PRO A 42 12.96 -13.61 -0.30
C PRO A 42 13.22 -13.75 1.21
N GLY A 43 12.45 -14.61 1.86
CA GLY A 43 12.52 -14.90 3.29
C GLY A 43 11.63 -14.02 4.19
N VAL A 44 11.22 -12.85 3.74
CA VAL A 44 10.29 -11.99 4.48
C VAL A 44 8.87 -12.56 4.37
N THR A 45 8.10 -12.50 5.44
CA THR A 45 6.71 -12.97 5.50
C THR A 45 5.73 -11.83 5.24
N LEU A 46 4.50 -12.14 4.79
CA LEU A 46 3.43 -11.15 4.66
C LEU A 46 3.08 -10.50 6.01
N ARG A 47 3.23 -11.24 7.11
CA ARG A 47 3.04 -10.71 8.46
C ARG A 47 4.06 -9.61 8.78
N GLU A 48 5.35 -9.83 8.51
CA GLU A 48 6.40 -8.83 8.74
C GLU A 48 6.17 -7.57 7.89
N LEU A 49 5.73 -7.72 6.64
CA LEU A 49 5.35 -6.58 5.80
C LEU A 49 4.15 -5.82 6.37
N ASN A 50 3.14 -6.53 6.87
CA ASN A 50 1.98 -5.92 7.49
C ASN A 50 2.33 -5.17 8.79
N ASP A 51 3.20 -5.74 9.61
CA ASP A 51 3.66 -5.09 10.84
C ASP A 51 4.48 -3.83 10.54
N LEU A 52 5.34 -3.87 9.51
CA LEU A 52 6.05 -2.70 9.00
C LEU A 52 5.08 -1.62 8.50
N CYS A 53 4.09 -1.99 7.69
CA CYS A 53 3.07 -1.07 7.21
C CYS A 53 2.35 -0.37 8.36
N LYS A 54 1.83 -1.13 9.33
CA LYS A 54 1.16 -0.59 10.53
C LYS A 54 2.05 0.38 11.30
N LYS A 55 3.32 0.05 11.46
CA LYS A 55 4.29 0.92 12.13
C LYS A 55 4.42 2.26 11.40
N VAL A 56 4.66 2.25 10.08
CA VAL A 56 4.85 3.48 9.30
C VAL A 56 3.58 4.34 9.28
N LEU A 57 2.41 3.72 9.15
CA LEU A 57 1.11 4.42 9.22
C LEU A 57 0.89 5.05 10.60
N ALA A 58 1.16 4.30 11.69
CA ALA A 58 1.01 4.80 13.05
C ALA A 58 1.97 5.95 13.35
N GLU A 59 3.24 5.86 12.94
CA GLU A 59 4.21 6.95 13.06
C GLU A 59 3.74 8.20 12.34
N GLY A 60 3.18 8.05 11.13
CA GLY A 60 2.61 9.14 10.36
C GLY A 60 1.42 9.80 11.04
N LEU A 61 0.45 9.01 11.49
CA LEU A 61 -0.73 9.52 12.18
C LEU A 61 -0.38 10.18 13.54
N THR A 62 0.61 9.65 14.25
CA THR A 62 1.12 10.28 15.48
C THR A 62 1.77 11.62 15.19
N ALA A 63 2.59 11.72 14.14
CA ALA A 63 3.28 12.94 13.77
C ALA A 63 2.31 14.10 13.43
N ILE A 64 1.14 13.78 12.86
CA ILE A 64 0.08 14.78 12.57
C ILE A 64 -0.93 14.92 13.72
N GLY A 65 -0.68 14.32 14.88
CA GLY A 65 -1.54 14.40 16.05
C GLY A 65 -2.89 13.70 15.95
N LYS A 66 -3.06 12.78 14.99
CA LYS A 66 -4.31 12.06 14.79
C LYS A 66 -4.53 10.93 15.80
N ILE A 67 -3.45 10.27 16.21
CA ILE A 67 -3.42 9.24 17.28
C ILE A 67 -2.37 9.61 18.33
N GLN A 68 -2.54 9.07 19.54
CA GLN A 68 -1.59 9.26 20.66
C GLN A 68 -0.70 8.03 20.87
N SER A 69 -1.15 6.86 20.41
CA SER A 69 -0.46 5.57 20.54
C SER A 69 -0.59 4.76 19.26
N ALA A 70 0.45 3.98 18.94
CA ALA A 70 0.44 3.07 17.80
C ALA A 70 -0.68 2.01 17.90
N ASP A 71 -1.15 1.68 19.10
CA ASP A 71 -2.24 0.72 19.31
C ASP A 71 -3.58 1.20 18.70
N GLU A 72 -3.72 2.50 18.46
CA GLU A 72 -4.93 3.09 17.86
C GLU A 72 -4.99 2.90 16.34
N ILE A 73 -3.92 2.39 15.69
CA ILE A 73 -3.85 2.26 14.22
C ILE A 73 -5.01 1.42 13.65
N GLY A 74 -5.45 0.39 14.36
CA GLY A 74 -6.55 -0.48 13.94
C GLY A 74 -7.89 0.24 13.72
N ARG A 75 -8.04 1.48 14.22
CA ARG A 75 -9.20 2.33 13.99
C ARG A 75 -9.22 2.91 12.57
N TYR A 76 -8.06 3.10 11.97
CA TYR A 76 -7.86 3.78 10.68
C TYR A 76 -7.30 2.88 9.59
N TYR A 77 -6.83 1.68 9.96
CA TYR A 77 -6.31 0.66 9.05
C TYR A 77 -6.77 -0.73 9.50
N MET A 78 -7.74 -1.30 8.78
CA MET A 78 -8.48 -2.47 9.21
C MET A 78 -8.30 -3.72 8.34
N HIS A 79 -7.35 -3.72 7.40
CA HIS A 79 -7.06 -4.87 6.53
C HIS A 79 -5.57 -5.23 6.51
N GLY A 80 -5.20 -6.28 5.78
CA GLY A 80 -3.80 -6.64 5.54
C GLY A 80 -3.16 -5.75 4.47
N VAL A 81 -1.83 -5.65 4.47
CA VAL A 81 -1.11 -4.87 3.46
C VAL A 81 -0.90 -5.62 2.15
N SER A 82 -1.09 -6.94 2.15
CA SER A 82 -0.68 -7.76 1.01
C SER A 82 -1.40 -9.12 0.99
N HIS A 83 -1.62 -9.61 -0.19
CA HIS A 83 -2.04 -10.98 -0.50
C HIS A 83 -1.31 -11.47 -1.75
N HIS A 84 -1.34 -12.78 -2.00
CA HIS A 84 -0.81 -13.35 -3.23
C HIS A 84 -1.74 -13.06 -4.41
N LEU A 85 -1.13 -12.79 -5.58
CA LEU A 85 -1.81 -12.67 -6.86
C LEU A 85 -1.40 -13.83 -7.78
N GLY A 86 -2.36 -14.32 -8.58
CA GLY A 86 -2.12 -15.37 -9.54
C GLY A 86 -3.28 -15.49 -10.52
N LEU A 87 -3.88 -16.66 -10.63
CA LEU A 87 -5.08 -16.89 -11.45
C LEU A 87 -6.32 -16.28 -10.79
N ASP A 88 -6.30 -16.10 -9.48
CA ASP A 88 -7.28 -15.36 -8.72
C ASP A 88 -6.65 -14.08 -8.15
N THR A 89 -7.45 -13.03 -7.95
CA THR A 89 -7.00 -11.77 -7.32
C THR A 89 -6.51 -12.03 -5.90
N HIS A 90 -7.29 -12.75 -5.09
CA HIS A 90 -6.86 -13.30 -3.82
C HIS A 90 -6.48 -14.76 -4.04
N ASP A 91 -5.26 -14.99 -4.54
CA ASP A 91 -4.82 -16.33 -4.87
C ASP A 91 -4.41 -17.12 -3.63
N CYS A 92 -4.44 -18.44 -3.74
CA CYS A 92 -4.17 -19.32 -2.61
C CYS A 92 -2.70 -19.21 -2.15
N ALA A 93 -2.51 -19.09 -0.84
CA ALA A 93 -1.21 -19.26 -0.20
C ALA A 93 -1.16 -20.64 0.46
N VAL A 94 -0.06 -21.36 0.25
CA VAL A 94 0.12 -22.68 0.90
C VAL A 94 0.22 -22.52 2.42
N ARG A 95 0.86 -21.45 2.89
CA ARG A 95 1.01 -21.06 4.30
C ARG A 95 1.45 -19.61 4.38
N GLU A 96 0.73 -18.79 5.13
CA GLU A 96 1.03 -17.36 5.34
C GLU A 96 2.31 -17.09 6.15
N ASP A 97 2.79 -18.08 6.91
CA ASP A 97 3.99 -18.01 7.73
C ASP A 97 5.27 -18.37 6.98
N LEU A 98 5.17 -18.82 5.72
CA LEU A 98 6.33 -19.08 4.88
C LEU A 98 6.83 -17.76 4.28
N GLY A 99 8.15 -17.57 4.35
CA GLY A 99 8.80 -16.43 3.70
C GLY A 99 8.58 -16.41 2.19
N LEU A 100 8.49 -15.20 1.64
CA LEU A 100 8.40 -14.96 0.21
C LEU A 100 9.55 -15.63 -0.55
N ARG A 101 9.32 -15.97 -1.81
CA ARG A 101 10.32 -16.55 -2.71
C ARG A 101 10.32 -15.81 -4.04
N ALA A 102 11.47 -15.81 -4.70
CA ALA A 102 11.57 -15.27 -6.06
C ALA A 102 10.52 -15.93 -6.99
N GLY A 103 9.92 -15.12 -7.85
CA GLY A 103 8.83 -15.49 -8.74
C GLY A 103 7.42 -15.34 -8.17
N MET A 104 7.26 -15.11 -6.86
CA MET A 104 5.96 -14.79 -6.27
C MET A 104 5.53 -13.37 -6.66
N VAL A 105 4.22 -13.18 -6.87
CA VAL A 105 3.60 -11.87 -7.05
C VAL A 105 2.66 -11.63 -5.87
N ILE A 106 2.76 -10.45 -5.27
CA ILE A 106 1.94 -10.03 -4.14
C ILE A 106 1.42 -8.62 -4.36
N SER A 107 0.30 -8.25 -3.74
CA SER A 107 -0.15 -6.86 -3.62
C SER A 107 0.69 -6.11 -2.58
N ASP A 108 0.69 -4.78 -2.68
CA ASP A 108 1.18 -3.85 -1.66
C ASP A 108 0.17 -2.71 -1.57
N GLU A 109 -0.77 -2.80 -0.61
CA GLU A 109 -2.00 -2.00 -0.58
C GLU A 109 -2.25 -1.27 0.76
N PRO A 110 -1.30 -0.51 1.31
CA PRO A 110 -1.58 0.28 2.49
C PRO A 110 -2.71 1.28 2.26
N GLY A 111 -3.49 1.54 3.32
CA GLY A 111 -4.58 2.51 3.28
C GLY A 111 -4.82 3.17 4.62
N LEU A 112 -5.44 4.35 4.60
CA LEU A 112 -5.96 5.04 5.78
C LEU A 112 -7.39 5.47 5.51
N TYR A 113 -8.29 5.16 6.45
CA TYR A 113 -9.71 5.44 6.36
C TYR A 113 -10.15 6.22 7.59
N ILE A 114 -10.40 7.52 7.41
CA ILE A 114 -10.67 8.49 8.48
C ILE A 114 -12.10 8.99 8.30
N ASP A 115 -13.07 8.24 8.82
CA ASP A 115 -14.51 8.48 8.64
C ASP A 115 -14.92 9.88 9.09
N GLU A 116 -14.40 10.35 10.23
CA GLU A 116 -14.71 11.66 10.78
C GLU A 116 -14.20 12.85 9.93
N GLU A 117 -13.31 12.59 8.98
CA GLU A 117 -12.79 13.57 8.01
C GLU A 117 -13.28 13.29 6.59
N GLU A 118 -14.08 12.22 6.39
CA GLU A 118 -14.56 11.74 5.08
C GLU A 118 -13.40 11.51 4.09
N ILE A 119 -12.24 11.01 4.60
CA ILE A 119 -11.04 10.72 3.81
C ILE A 119 -10.75 9.22 3.85
N GLY A 120 -10.73 8.60 2.67
CA GLY A 120 -10.23 7.25 2.44
C GLY A 120 -9.16 7.27 1.36
N ILE A 121 -7.97 6.80 1.68
CA ILE A 121 -6.84 6.75 0.74
C ILE A 121 -6.23 5.36 0.77
N ARG A 122 -6.12 4.73 -0.42
CA ARG A 122 -5.35 3.51 -0.65
C ARG A 122 -4.45 3.71 -1.87
N ILE A 123 -3.22 3.22 -1.76
CA ILE A 123 -2.28 3.11 -2.88
C ILE A 123 -1.89 1.66 -2.95
N GLU A 124 -2.03 1.06 -4.13
CA GLU A 124 -1.78 -0.37 -4.32
C GLU A 124 -0.98 -0.62 -5.57
N ASP A 125 0.03 -1.43 -5.43
CA ASP A 125 0.93 -1.87 -6.47
C ASP A 125 1.08 -3.40 -6.45
N ASP A 126 1.37 -3.99 -7.62
CA ASP A 126 1.77 -5.39 -7.74
C ASP A 126 3.30 -5.50 -7.63
N LEU A 127 3.78 -6.34 -6.72
CA LEU A 127 5.20 -6.60 -6.48
C LEU A 127 5.59 -7.99 -6.97
N LEU A 128 6.51 -8.08 -7.93
CA LEU A 128 7.19 -9.32 -8.29
C LEU A 128 8.41 -9.49 -7.40
N ILE A 129 8.46 -10.54 -6.59
CA ILE A 129 9.63 -10.89 -5.78
C ILE A 129 10.73 -11.41 -6.68
N THR A 130 11.92 -10.82 -6.58
CA THR A 130 13.15 -11.21 -7.30
C THR A 130 14.11 -11.93 -6.36
N ASP A 131 15.27 -12.37 -6.85
CA ASP A 131 16.27 -13.04 -6.01
C ASP A 131 16.86 -12.13 -4.92
N GLU A 132 16.85 -10.80 -5.13
CA GLU A 132 17.52 -9.84 -4.23
C GLU A 132 16.55 -8.83 -3.57
N GLY A 133 15.28 -8.78 -4.02
CA GLY A 133 14.30 -7.80 -3.53
C GLY A 133 12.96 -7.95 -4.22
N CYS A 134 12.40 -6.85 -4.72
CA CYS A 134 11.21 -6.89 -5.56
C CYS A 134 11.29 -5.91 -6.74
N ARG A 135 10.41 -6.12 -7.71
CA ARG A 135 10.15 -5.19 -8.80
C ARG A 135 8.68 -4.76 -8.75
N VAL A 136 8.42 -3.47 -8.71
CA VAL A 136 7.06 -2.91 -8.79
C VAL A 136 6.59 -3.02 -10.25
N LEU A 137 5.58 -3.85 -10.51
CA LEU A 137 5.06 -4.09 -11.87
C LEU A 137 4.25 -2.90 -12.39
N SER A 138 3.64 -2.15 -11.48
CA SER A 138 2.82 -0.96 -11.74
C SER A 138 3.60 0.36 -11.69
N GLU A 139 4.94 0.34 -11.71
CA GLU A 139 5.80 1.51 -11.53
C GLU A 139 5.49 2.68 -12.50
N ALA A 140 5.05 2.36 -13.72
CA ALA A 140 4.71 3.38 -14.73
C ALA A 140 3.41 4.15 -14.43
N ILE A 141 2.60 3.72 -13.45
CA ILE A 141 1.35 4.37 -13.09
C ILE A 141 1.64 5.51 -12.09
N PRO A 142 1.18 6.75 -12.38
CA PRO A 142 1.34 7.88 -11.47
C PRO A 142 0.90 7.53 -10.05
N ARG A 143 1.74 7.90 -9.05
CA ARG A 143 1.46 7.57 -7.65
C ARG A 143 1.71 8.72 -6.67
N THR A 144 2.43 9.78 -7.04
CA THR A 144 2.55 10.96 -6.18
C THR A 144 1.37 11.90 -6.38
N THR A 145 1.10 12.73 -5.38
CA THR A 145 0.02 13.72 -5.48
C THR A 145 0.23 14.67 -6.64
N GLU A 146 1.47 15.05 -6.93
CA GLU A 146 1.85 15.93 -8.04
C GLU A 146 1.60 15.29 -9.40
N GLU A 147 1.99 14.02 -9.56
CA GLU A 147 1.76 13.26 -10.81
C GLU A 147 0.27 13.08 -11.08
N ILE A 148 -0.52 12.79 -10.04
CA ILE A 148 -1.96 12.61 -10.14
C ILE A 148 -2.65 13.94 -10.47
N GLU A 149 -2.31 15.03 -9.78
CA GLU A 149 -2.85 16.36 -10.10
C GLU A 149 -2.50 16.78 -11.54
N ALA A 150 -1.28 16.50 -12.01
CA ALA A 150 -0.86 16.77 -13.38
C ALA A 150 -1.64 15.94 -14.41
N LEU A 151 -1.97 14.67 -14.08
CA LEU A 151 -2.80 13.82 -14.91
C LEU A 151 -4.24 14.34 -15.02
N MET A 152 -4.81 14.80 -13.90
CA MET A 152 -6.18 15.31 -13.80
C MET A 152 -6.35 16.72 -14.40
N ALA A 153 -5.27 17.47 -14.57
CA ALA A 153 -5.30 18.80 -15.20
C ALA A 153 -5.39 18.78 -16.74
N ARG A 154 -5.36 17.59 -17.35
CA ARG A 154 -5.47 17.40 -18.81
C ARG A 154 -6.94 17.30 -19.20
#